data_0399ca6f8062b279a79215677c1ab0c3
#
_entry.id   0399ca6f8062b279a79215677c1ab0c3
#
_cell.length_a   1.000
_cell.length_b   1.000
_cell.length_c   1.000
_cell.angle_alpha   90.00
_cell.angle_beta   90.00
_cell.angle_gamma   90.00
#
_symmetry.space_group_name_H-M   'P 1'
#
loop_
_entity.id
_entity.type
_entity.pdbx_description
1 polymer ?
#
loop_
_entity_poly.entity_id
_entity_poly.type
_entity_poly.pdbx_seq_one_letter_code
_entity_poly.pdbx_strand_id
1 'polypeptide(L)'
;PELGKGGGQFALLSRETLLLINNVLFTAGALAVLIGTLYPLALDVLRDEKISVGPPYFEAVFLPLVLPAVALMGVGTVARWKQGSAHELWRRLRGAVALTVLATLLIWLMQGSWGWRLSIASLLGMALGAWCVLSTLVHAWQRLVPAVRQGEGLQRLLRQPWGWWGTLVAHMGVGVFVIAVSAANGLEVKRETSISQGQSMEAGGYRFHFESLSPVTGPNYDAQRAHFRVSHGDAQWDMYPEKRAYRVQSMGLSQAAIDSTWGRDVFIALGEPLDEAGLSWTLRIQIKPLMEWIWLGTFMMALGAALSLLDKRFRTSRSRVRIKTESKVA
;
A
#
# COMPACT_ATOMS: atom_id res chain seq x y z
N PRO A 1 38.55 -18.58 23.07
CA PRO A 1 37.57 -17.94 22.27
C PRO A 1 37.56 -16.48 22.64
N GLU A 2 38.31 -15.71 21.85
CA GLU A 2 38.33 -14.25 21.98
C GLU A 2 36.98 -13.77 21.56
N LEU A 3 36.15 -13.40 22.54
CA LEU A 3 35.04 -12.49 22.38
C LEU A 3 35.66 -11.20 21.87
N GLY A 4 35.52 -10.94 20.59
CA GLY A 4 36.21 -9.88 19.89
C GLY A 4 36.03 -8.55 20.60
N LYS A 5 37.13 -7.98 21.01
CA LYS A 5 37.31 -6.55 21.21
C LYS A 5 37.12 -5.86 19.87
N GLY A 6 35.88 -5.72 19.46
CA GLY A 6 35.44 -5.05 18.27
C GLY A 6 34.36 -4.04 18.64
N GLY A 7 34.70 -3.04 19.42
CA GLY A 7 34.00 -1.76 19.46
C GLY A 7 34.19 -1.10 18.10
N GLY A 8 33.72 -1.73 17.02
CA GLY A 8 33.74 -1.18 15.69
C GLY A 8 32.78 -0.01 15.62
N GLN A 9 33.29 1.20 15.52
CA GLN A 9 32.51 2.35 15.12
C GLN A 9 31.94 2.05 13.73
N PHE A 10 30.64 1.81 13.66
CA PHE A 10 29.96 1.64 12.38
C PHE A 10 29.92 3.00 11.69
N ALA A 11 30.30 3.06 10.42
CA ALA A 11 30.12 4.27 9.63
C ALA A 11 28.63 4.61 9.52
N LEU A 12 28.27 5.90 9.55
CA LEU A 12 26.88 6.35 9.47
C LEU A 12 26.16 5.82 8.24
N LEU A 13 26.85 5.61 7.13
CA LEU A 13 26.32 5.05 5.88
C LEU A 13 26.57 3.53 5.76
N SER A 14 26.79 2.83 6.86
CA SER A 14 26.91 1.38 6.84
C SER A 14 25.53 0.71 6.81
N ARG A 15 25.47 -0.52 6.29
CA ARG A 15 24.24 -1.30 6.25
C ARG A 15 23.66 -1.53 7.66
N GLU A 16 24.51 -1.71 8.66
CA GLU A 16 24.11 -1.90 10.05
C GLU A 16 23.39 -0.67 10.59
N THR A 17 23.93 0.53 10.37
CA THR A 17 23.33 1.78 10.81
C THR A 17 21.98 2.02 10.11
N LEU A 18 21.91 1.76 8.79
CA LEU A 18 20.66 1.91 8.04
C LEU A 18 19.60 0.91 8.52
N LEU A 19 19.97 -0.33 8.83
CA LEU A 19 19.05 -1.32 9.40
C LEU A 19 18.59 -0.93 10.80
N LEU A 20 19.49 -0.38 11.64
CA LEU A 20 19.12 0.11 12.98
C LEU A 20 18.11 1.26 12.87
N ILE A 21 18.37 2.25 12.04
CA ILE A 21 17.44 3.39 11.82
C ILE A 21 16.10 2.87 11.31
N ASN A 22 16.11 1.97 10.34
CA ASN A 22 14.89 1.36 9.79
C ASN A 22 14.08 0.64 10.88
N ASN A 23 14.73 -0.16 11.74
CA ASN A 23 14.07 -0.86 12.84
C ASN A 23 13.48 0.13 13.86
N VAL A 24 14.19 1.21 14.19
CA VAL A 24 13.70 2.26 15.09
C VAL A 24 12.45 2.92 14.48
N LEU A 25 12.49 3.29 13.19
CA LEU A 25 11.35 3.91 12.51
C LEU A 25 10.13 2.98 12.46
N PHE A 26 10.32 1.70 12.15
CA PHE A 26 9.23 0.73 12.15
C PHE A 26 8.67 0.47 13.55
N THR A 27 9.52 0.38 14.56
CA THR A 27 9.08 0.22 15.96
C THR A 27 8.28 1.44 16.40
N ALA A 28 8.77 2.65 16.14
CA ALA A 28 8.05 3.88 16.44
C ALA A 28 6.71 3.96 15.70
N GLY A 29 6.69 3.58 14.40
CA GLY A 29 5.46 3.52 13.61
C GLY A 29 4.45 2.51 14.16
N ALA A 30 4.91 1.32 14.55
CA ALA A 30 4.06 0.30 15.17
C ALA A 30 3.47 0.79 16.50
N LEU A 31 4.28 1.44 17.34
CA LEU A 31 3.81 2.05 18.60
C LEU A 31 2.81 3.18 18.35
N ALA A 32 3.05 4.02 17.34
CA ALA A 32 2.12 5.09 16.96
C ALA A 32 0.74 4.52 16.55
N VAL A 33 0.72 3.46 15.73
CA VAL A 33 -0.53 2.78 15.36
C VAL A 33 -1.18 2.13 16.57
N LEU A 34 -0.41 1.43 17.41
CA LEU A 34 -0.91 0.78 18.63
C LEU A 34 -1.58 1.79 19.57
N ILE A 35 -0.92 2.92 19.83
CA ILE A 35 -1.46 3.99 20.68
C ILE A 35 -2.72 4.55 20.04
N GLY A 36 -2.70 4.91 18.73
CA GLY A 36 -3.86 5.46 18.03
C GLY A 36 -5.08 4.54 18.02
N THR A 37 -4.87 3.22 18.02
CA THR A 37 -5.95 2.23 18.04
C THR A 37 -6.45 1.89 19.43
N LEU A 38 -5.56 1.80 20.43
CA LEU A 38 -5.92 1.42 21.80
C LEU A 38 -6.37 2.61 22.67
N TYR A 39 -5.92 3.82 22.36
CA TYR A 39 -6.23 5.00 23.16
C TYR A 39 -7.75 5.29 23.29
N PRO A 40 -8.55 5.26 22.17
CA PRO A 40 -10.00 5.38 22.27
C PRO A 40 -10.64 4.31 23.16
N LEU A 41 -10.20 3.05 23.02
CA LEU A 41 -10.72 1.94 23.83
C LEU A 41 -10.39 2.12 25.32
N ALA A 42 -9.18 2.58 25.64
CA ALA A 42 -8.78 2.85 27.01
C ALA A 42 -9.61 3.98 27.64
N LEU A 43 -9.91 5.05 26.91
CA LEU A 43 -10.74 6.14 27.40
C LEU A 43 -12.20 5.73 27.57
N ASP A 44 -12.75 4.95 26.66
CA ASP A 44 -14.12 4.42 26.76
C ASP A 44 -14.28 3.58 28.03
N VAL A 45 -13.30 2.69 28.33
CA VAL A 45 -13.34 1.83 29.53
C VAL A 45 -13.06 2.59 30.82
N LEU A 46 -12.11 3.55 30.83
CA LEU A 46 -11.65 4.19 32.06
C LEU A 46 -12.45 5.45 32.44
N ARG A 47 -13.03 6.14 31.44
CA ARG A 47 -13.69 7.45 31.63
C ARG A 47 -15.07 7.55 31.01
N ASP A 48 -15.57 6.50 30.37
CA ASP A 48 -16.83 6.51 29.58
C ASP A 48 -16.84 7.64 28.53
N GLU A 49 -15.65 8.03 28.04
CA GLU A 49 -15.47 9.05 27.00
C GLU A 49 -15.31 8.38 25.63
N LYS A 50 -16.27 8.63 24.73
CA LYS A 50 -16.22 8.13 23.34
C LYS A 50 -15.49 9.12 22.45
N ILE A 51 -14.21 8.87 22.20
CA ILE A 51 -13.43 9.62 21.22
C ILE A 51 -13.14 8.76 19.99
N SER A 52 -12.96 9.42 18.86
CA SER A 52 -12.54 8.76 17.62
C SER A 52 -11.19 9.31 17.16
N VAL A 53 -10.22 8.41 16.98
CA VAL A 53 -8.94 8.74 16.36
C VAL A 53 -9.05 8.40 14.87
N GLY A 54 -9.00 9.43 14.05
CA GLY A 54 -9.22 9.33 12.60
C GLY A 54 -7.97 9.56 11.75
N PRO A 55 -8.14 9.67 10.42
CA PRO A 55 -7.05 9.89 9.47
C PRO A 55 -6.07 11.01 9.85
N PRO A 56 -6.49 12.18 10.38
CA PRO A 56 -5.57 13.26 10.69
C PRO A 56 -4.46 12.87 11.68
N TYR A 57 -4.76 12.01 12.67
CA TYR A 57 -3.76 11.51 13.60
C TYR A 57 -2.72 10.64 12.88
N PHE A 58 -3.18 9.69 12.06
CA PHE A 58 -2.27 8.78 11.36
C PHE A 58 -1.44 9.52 10.31
N GLU A 59 -2.00 10.51 9.64
CA GLU A 59 -1.25 11.36 8.72
C GLU A 59 -0.17 12.17 9.42
N ALA A 60 -0.47 12.76 10.58
CA ALA A 60 0.47 13.59 11.32
C ALA A 60 1.59 12.78 12.02
N VAL A 61 1.31 11.55 12.47
CA VAL A 61 2.25 10.77 13.29
C VAL A 61 2.91 9.65 12.50
N PHE A 62 2.14 8.89 11.72
CA PHE A 62 2.63 7.70 11.03
C PHE A 62 3.41 8.04 9.75
N LEU A 63 2.94 8.98 8.93
CA LEU A 63 3.61 9.33 7.68
C LEU A 63 5.06 9.84 7.88
N PRO A 64 5.36 10.76 8.84
CA PRO A 64 6.73 11.19 9.09
C PRO A 64 7.70 10.08 9.47
N LEU A 65 7.21 8.97 10.01
CA LEU A 65 8.01 7.79 10.36
C LEU A 65 8.19 6.83 9.17
N VAL A 66 7.13 6.61 8.40
CA VAL A 66 7.14 5.62 7.33
C VAL A 66 7.81 6.14 6.06
N LEU A 67 7.63 7.41 5.71
CA LEU A 67 8.26 7.96 4.50
C LEU A 67 9.80 7.85 4.51
N PRO A 68 10.52 8.22 5.60
CA PRO A 68 11.96 7.97 5.69
C PRO A 68 12.31 6.48 5.66
N ALA A 69 11.51 5.61 6.30
CA ALA A 69 11.75 4.17 6.27
C ALA A 69 11.71 3.61 4.84
N VAL A 70 10.70 3.98 4.05
CA VAL A 70 10.59 3.59 2.62
C VAL A 70 11.75 4.17 1.80
N ALA A 71 12.14 5.42 2.04
CA ALA A 71 13.30 6.02 1.37
C ALA A 71 14.60 5.24 1.65
N LEU A 72 14.82 4.87 2.92
CA LEU A 72 15.98 4.11 3.37
C LEU A 72 15.98 2.66 2.84
N MET A 73 14.83 2.05 2.57
CA MET A 73 14.74 0.71 1.98
C MET A 73 15.50 0.63 0.65
N GLY A 74 15.31 1.60 -0.25
CA GLY A 74 16.04 1.65 -1.52
C GLY A 74 17.55 1.80 -1.35
N VAL A 75 17.99 2.51 -0.31
CA VAL A 75 19.41 2.73 0.01
C VAL A 75 20.02 1.49 0.67
N GLY A 76 19.31 0.88 1.63
CA GLY A 76 19.80 -0.24 2.44
C GLY A 76 20.18 -1.48 1.63
N THR A 77 19.49 -1.70 0.50
CA THR A 77 19.76 -2.86 -0.39
C THR A 77 21.15 -2.83 -1.04
N VAL A 78 21.72 -1.63 -1.28
CA VAL A 78 23.02 -1.43 -1.94
C VAL A 78 24.13 -1.05 -0.98
N ALA A 79 23.81 -0.75 0.27
CA ALA A 79 24.79 -0.35 1.29
C ALA A 79 25.73 -1.51 1.66
N ARG A 80 27.02 -1.21 1.91
CA ARG A 80 28.03 -2.17 2.36
C ARG A 80 27.99 -2.36 3.87
N TRP A 81 28.44 -3.55 4.31
CA TRP A 81 28.67 -3.84 5.72
C TRP A 81 29.88 -3.06 6.26
N LYS A 82 29.77 -2.58 7.50
CA LYS A 82 30.80 -1.91 8.30
C LYS A 82 31.30 -0.57 7.76
N GLN A 83 31.64 -0.47 6.49
CA GLN A 83 32.20 0.75 5.89
C GLN A 83 31.47 1.05 4.59
N GLY A 84 30.77 2.18 4.55
CA GLY A 84 30.14 2.74 3.37
C GLY A 84 30.70 4.12 3.07
N SER A 85 31.12 4.39 1.82
CA SER A 85 31.41 5.74 1.38
C SER A 85 30.22 6.33 0.65
N ALA A 86 29.91 7.61 0.90
CA ALA A 86 28.83 8.33 0.22
C ALA A 86 29.02 8.33 -1.31
N HIS A 87 30.28 8.45 -1.77
CA HIS A 87 30.60 8.42 -3.19
C HIS A 87 30.28 7.08 -3.86
N GLU A 88 30.60 5.97 -3.23
CA GLU A 88 30.29 4.65 -3.78
C GLU A 88 28.79 4.38 -3.78
N LEU A 89 28.10 4.75 -2.70
CA LEU A 89 26.65 4.63 -2.59
C LEU A 89 25.95 5.46 -3.69
N TRP A 90 26.35 6.71 -3.88
CA TRP A 90 25.85 7.56 -4.96
C TRP A 90 26.06 6.93 -6.34
N ARG A 91 27.27 6.44 -6.62
CA ARG A 91 27.60 5.80 -7.90
C ARG A 91 26.67 4.62 -8.21
N ARG A 92 26.26 3.87 -7.20
CA ARG A 92 25.34 2.74 -7.34
C ARG A 92 23.87 3.17 -7.51
N LEU A 93 23.49 4.23 -6.81
CA LEU A 93 22.09 4.69 -6.76
C LEU A 93 21.73 5.72 -7.85
N ARG A 94 22.73 6.40 -8.45
CA ARG A 94 22.47 7.47 -9.43
C ARG A 94 21.52 7.06 -10.56
N GLY A 95 21.60 5.81 -11.04
CA GLY A 95 20.70 5.28 -12.07
C GLY A 95 19.25 5.16 -11.57
N ALA A 96 19.06 4.66 -10.35
CA ALA A 96 17.74 4.56 -9.73
C ALA A 96 17.16 5.95 -9.46
N VAL A 97 17.98 6.88 -8.95
CA VAL A 97 17.58 8.29 -8.74
C VAL A 97 17.15 8.93 -10.05
N ALA A 98 17.96 8.81 -11.11
CA ALA A 98 17.64 9.39 -12.41
C ALA A 98 16.33 8.83 -12.99
N LEU A 99 16.12 7.51 -12.89
CA LEU A 99 14.89 6.86 -13.35
C LEU A 99 13.68 7.28 -12.51
N THR A 100 13.85 7.43 -11.19
CA THR A 100 12.77 7.89 -10.30
C THR A 100 12.39 9.33 -10.63
N VAL A 101 13.37 10.22 -10.80
CA VAL A 101 13.12 11.61 -11.19
C VAL A 101 12.42 11.69 -12.54
N LEU A 102 12.89 10.91 -13.52
CA LEU A 102 12.26 10.84 -14.84
C LEU A 102 10.80 10.34 -14.75
N ALA A 103 10.57 9.24 -14.02
CA ALA A 103 9.21 8.70 -13.84
C ALA A 103 8.29 9.72 -13.16
N THR A 104 8.76 10.39 -12.10
CA THR A 104 8.00 11.42 -11.39
C THR A 104 7.70 12.63 -12.29
N LEU A 105 8.69 13.06 -13.08
CA LEU A 105 8.50 14.15 -14.04
C LEU A 105 7.47 13.77 -15.12
N LEU A 106 7.53 12.55 -15.63
CA LEU A 106 6.55 12.08 -16.62
C LEU A 106 5.14 12.04 -16.03
N ILE A 107 4.96 11.54 -14.81
CA ILE A 107 3.67 11.56 -14.11
C ILE A 107 3.18 13.00 -13.95
N TRP A 108 4.05 13.91 -13.53
CA TRP A 108 3.73 15.32 -13.35
C TRP A 108 3.33 16.01 -14.68
N LEU A 109 4.02 15.73 -15.77
CA LEU A 109 3.69 16.27 -17.10
C LEU A 109 2.36 15.71 -17.63
N MET A 110 2.10 14.41 -17.42
CA MET A 110 0.90 13.75 -17.92
C MET A 110 -0.37 14.16 -17.16
N GLN A 111 -0.28 14.63 -15.92
CA GLN A 111 -1.47 15.03 -15.15
C GLN A 111 -2.28 16.14 -15.84
N GLY A 112 -1.62 17.06 -16.56
CA GLY A 112 -2.28 18.14 -17.29
C GLY A 112 -3.09 17.66 -18.49
N SER A 113 -2.60 16.66 -19.22
CA SER A 113 -3.27 16.10 -20.40
C SER A 113 -4.46 15.22 -20.06
N TRP A 114 -4.48 14.64 -18.85
CA TRP A 114 -5.56 13.75 -18.38
C TRP A 114 -6.57 14.46 -17.46
N GLY A 115 -6.40 15.78 -17.25
CA GLY A 115 -7.29 16.57 -16.39
C GLY A 115 -7.18 16.26 -14.88
N TRP A 116 -6.16 15.51 -14.48
CA TRP A 116 -5.91 15.17 -13.08
C TRP A 116 -5.01 16.21 -12.42
N ARG A 117 -5.23 16.46 -11.13
CA ARG A 117 -4.35 17.31 -10.32
C ARG A 117 -3.93 16.55 -9.08
N LEU A 118 -2.77 15.93 -9.15
CA LEU A 118 -2.15 15.28 -8.00
C LEU A 118 -1.73 16.31 -6.95
N SER A 119 -2.01 16.03 -5.69
CA SER A 119 -1.43 16.77 -4.60
C SER A 119 0.09 16.52 -4.54
N ILE A 120 0.84 17.45 -3.95
CA ILE A 120 2.28 17.27 -3.74
C ILE A 120 2.55 16.00 -2.92
N ALA A 121 1.72 15.73 -1.90
CA ALA A 121 1.84 14.54 -1.07
C ALA A 121 1.67 13.24 -1.88
N SER A 122 0.67 13.17 -2.77
CA SER A 122 0.44 12.01 -3.64
C SER A 122 1.58 11.82 -4.64
N LEU A 123 2.09 12.91 -5.21
CA LEU A 123 3.24 12.86 -6.13
C LEU A 123 4.51 12.37 -5.42
N LEU A 124 4.78 12.85 -4.20
CA LEU A 124 5.90 12.38 -3.37
C LEU A 124 5.74 10.90 -2.99
N GLY A 125 4.54 10.47 -2.63
CA GLY A 125 4.26 9.07 -2.36
C GLY A 125 4.52 8.18 -3.58
N MET A 126 4.02 8.58 -4.76
CA MET A 126 4.30 7.87 -6.01
C MET A 126 5.80 7.84 -6.35
N ALA A 127 6.51 8.95 -6.12
CA ALA A 127 7.95 9.03 -6.31
C ALA A 127 8.71 8.08 -5.37
N LEU A 128 8.32 8.00 -4.09
CA LEU A 128 8.91 7.06 -3.13
C LEU A 128 8.63 5.60 -3.47
N GLY A 129 7.42 5.28 -3.90
CA GLY A 129 7.10 3.94 -4.38
C GLY A 129 7.90 3.57 -5.63
N ALA A 130 7.99 4.48 -6.61
CA ALA A 130 8.83 4.31 -7.80
C ALA A 130 10.32 4.16 -7.42
N TRP A 131 10.82 4.95 -6.48
CA TRP A 131 12.15 4.81 -5.91
C TRP A 131 12.40 3.40 -5.36
N CYS A 132 11.46 2.86 -4.59
CA CYS A 132 11.60 1.54 -4.00
C CYS A 132 11.65 0.44 -5.08
N VAL A 133 10.81 0.50 -6.10
CA VAL A 133 10.80 -0.44 -7.24
C VAL A 133 12.09 -0.30 -8.05
N LEU A 134 12.42 0.93 -8.49
CA LEU A 134 13.52 1.18 -9.40
C LEU A 134 14.89 0.93 -8.76
N SER A 135 15.07 1.28 -7.48
CA SER A 135 16.31 0.96 -6.75
C SER A 135 16.50 -0.55 -6.63
N THR A 136 15.42 -1.30 -6.36
CA THR A 136 15.45 -2.76 -6.30
C THR A 136 15.80 -3.39 -7.64
N LEU A 137 15.20 -2.92 -8.74
CA LEU A 137 15.47 -3.40 -10.09
C LEU A 137 16.89 -3.05 -10.54
N VAL A 138 17.35 -1.83 -10.30
CA VAL A 138 18.73 -1.39 -10.61
C VAL A 138 19.75 -2.22 -9.84
N HIS A 139 19.49 -2.51 -8.56
CA HIS A 139 20.35 -3.38 -7.77
C HIS A 139 20.40 -4.81 -8.34
N ALA A 140 19.23 -5.37 -8.69
CA ALA A 140 19.16 -6.69 -9.32
C ALA A 140 19.92 -6.71 -10.66
N TRP A 141 19.74 -5.70 -11.48
CA TRP A 141 20.45 -5.54 -12.75
C TRP A 141 21.95 -5.47 -12.57
N GLN A 142 22.45 -4.59 -11.66
CA GLN A 142 23.88 -4.46 -11.38
C GLN A 142 24.53 -5.80 -10.95
N ARG A 143 23.78 -6.65 -10.27
CA ARG A 143 24.23 -7.99 -9.87
C ARG A 143 24.30 -8.98 -11.04
N LEU A 144 23.44 -8.84 -12.03
CA LEU A 144 23.32 -9.76 -13.17
C LEU A 144 24.18 -9.36 -14.38
N VAL A 145 24.46 -8.06 -14.55
CA VAL A 145 25.20 -7.52 -15.70
C VAL A 145 26.50 -8.28 -16.03
N PRO A 146 27.37 -8.63 -15.06
CA PRO A 146 28.61 -9.35 -15.38
C PRO A 146 28.34 -10.70 -16.05
N ALA A 147 27.32 -11.43 -15.61
CA ALA A 147 26.95 -12.72 -16.20
C ALA A 147 26.23 -12.57 -17.54
N VAL A 148 25.39 -11.52 -17.70
CA VAL A 148 24.74 -11.21 -18.97
C VAL A 148 25.76 -10.92 -20.06
N ARG A 149 26.83 -10.19 -19.74
CA ARG A 149 27.95 -9.92 -20.68
C ARG A 149 28.72 -11.16 -21.09
N GLN A 150 28.70 -12.22 -20.28
CA GLN A 150 29.32 -13.51 -20.55
C GLN A 150 28.36 -14.52 -21.20
N GLY A 151 27.10 -14.12 -21.51
CA GLY A 151 26.08 -15.02 -22.05
C GLY A 151 25.42 -15.95 -21.02
N GLU A 152 25.78 -15.81 -19.71
CA GLU A 152 25.31 -16.69 -18.63
C GLU A 152 24.18 -16.06 -17.77
N GLY A 153 23.58 -14.98 -18.24
CA GLY A 153 22.62 -14.20 -17.45
C GLY A 153 21.44 -15.02 -16.88
N LEU A 154 20.84 -15.87 -17.72
CA LEU A 154 19.72 -16.73 -17.30
C LEU A 154 20.14 -17.78 -16.26
N GLN A 155 21.29 -18.45 -16.49
CA GLN A 155 21.80 -19.43 -15.53
C GLN A 155 22.12 -18.78 -14.17
N ARG A 156 22.70 -17.59 -14.18
CA ARG A 156 23.00 -16.82 -12.96
C ARG A 156 21.74 -16.39 -12.23
N LEU A 157 20.71 -16.00 -12.97
CA LEU A 157 19.41 -15.64 -12.41
C LEU A 157 18.77 -16.84 -11.68
N LEU A 158 18.70 -18.00 -12.33
CA LEU A 158 18.11 -19.22 -11.78
C LEU A 158 18.89 -19.76 -10.57
N ARG A 159 20.20 -19.50 -10.49
CA ARG A 159 21.06 -19.90 -9.38
C ARG A 159 21.04 -18.96 -8.18
N GLN A 160 20.25 -17.87 -8.23
CA GLN A 160 20.14 -16.97 -7.06
C GLN A 160 19.44 -17.68 -5.88
N PRO A 161 19.91 -17.45 -4.64
CA PRO A 161 19.29 -18.04 -3.47
C PRO A 161 17.87 -17.50 -3.23
N TRP A 162 17.02 -18.30 -2.60
CA TRP A 162 15.63 -17.93 -2.29
C TRP A 162 15.51 -16.64 -1.50
N GLY A 163 16.44 -16.38 -0.55
CA GLY A 163 16.48 -15.14 0.20
C GLY A 163 16.71 -13.90 -0.66
N TRP A 164 17.43 -14.01 -1.79
CA TRP A 164 17.60 -12.93 -2.73
C TRP A 164 16.28 -12.62 -3.48
N TRP A 165 15.62 -13.68 -3.97
CA TRP A 165 14.31 -13.55 -4.59
C TRP A 165 13.28 -12.98 -3.62
N GLY A 166 13.27 -13.47 -2.38
CA GLY A 166 12.39 -13.00 -1.32
C GLY A 166 12.57 -11.50 -1.05
N THR A 167 13.82 -11.05 -0.94
CA THR A 167 14.13 -9.61 -0.77
C THR A 167 13.65 -8.79 -1.97
N LEU A 168 13.91 -9.25 -3.18
CA LEU A 168 13.51 -8.57 -4.41
C LEU A 168 12.00 -8.39 -4.46
N VAL A 169 11.24 -9.49 -4.29
CA VAL A 169 9.78 -9.49 -4.38
C VAL A 169 9.16 -8.65 -3.25
N ALA A 170 9.67 -8.77 -2.02
CA ALA A 170 9.15 -7.99 -0.89
C ALA A 170 9.34 -6.48 -1.08
N HIS A 171 10.53 -6.03 -1.51
CA HIS A 171 10.80 -4.61 -1.72
C HIS A 171 10.02 -4.04 -2.91
N MET A 172 9.87 -4.81 -3.99
CA MET A 172 8.99 -4.44 -5.09
C MET A 172 7.54 -4.33 -4.62
N GLY A 173 7.09 -5.26 -3.77
CA GLY A 173 5.75 -5.25 -3.16
C GLY A 173 5.48 -3.97 -2.37
N VAL A 174 6.44 -3.52 -1.54
CA VAL A 174 6.33 -2.22 -0.83
C VAL A 174 6.19 -1.08 -1.82
N GLY A 175 7.03 -1.04 -2.88
CA GLY A 175 6.96 0.02 -3.87
C GLY A 175 5.62 0.06 -4.62
N VAL A 176 5.11 -1.11 -5.04
CA VAL A 176 3.78 -1.25 -5.67
C VAL A 176 2.67 -0.78 -4.72
N PHE A 177 2.71 -1.21 -3.46
CA PHE A 177 1.76 -0.80 -2.43
C PHE A 177 1.74 0.73 -2.24
N VAL A 178 2.91 1.35 -2.09
CA VAL A 178 3.02 2.80 -1.88
C VAL A 178 2.53 3.59 -3.11
N ILE A 179 2.85 3.13 -4.34
CA ILE A 179 2.31 3.74 -5.57
C ILE A 179 0.79 3.64 -5.57
N ALA A 180 0.25 2.45 -5.30
CA ALA A 180 -1.18 2.20 -5.35
C ALA A 180 -1.96 3.03 -4.32
N VAL A 181 -1.50 3.09 -3.06
CA VAL A 181 -2.11 3.93 -2.02
C VAL A 181 -2.06 5.41 -2.41
N SER A 182 -0.92 5.88 -2.93
CA SER A 182 -0.76 7.28 -3.34
C SER A 182 -1.64 7.63 -4.54
N ALA A 183 -1.81 6.71 -5.49
CA ALA A 183 -2.69 6.87 -6.64
C ALA A 183 -4.16 6.83 -6.23
N ALA A 184 -4.55 5.85 -5.41
CA ALA A 184 -5.93 5.70 -4.93
C ALA A 184 -6.42 6.94 -4.18
N ASN A 185 -5.55 7.56 -3.36
CA ASN A 185 -5.89 8.80 -2.65
C ASN A 185 -5.75 10.06 -3.51
N GLY A 186 -4.73 10.12 -4.37
CA GLY A 186 -4.42 11.33 -5.14
C GLY A 186 -5.27 11.53 -6.39
N LEU A 187 -5.80 10.45 -6.94
CA LEU A 187 -6.61 10.44 -8.17
C LEU A 187 -8.07 10.05 -7.89
N GLU A 188 -8.47 9.98 -6.61
CA GLU A 188 -9.85 9.71 -6.24
C GLU A 188 -10.79 10.78 -6.80
N VAL A 189 -11.86 10.33 -7.44
CA VAL A 189 -13.00 11.18 -7.75
C VAL A 189 -14.10 10.87 -6.73
N LYS A 190 -14.39 11.84 -5.86
CA LYS A 190 -15.45 11.74 -4.87
C LYS A 190 -16.56 12.75 -5.19
N ARG A 191 -17.81 12.27 -5.26
CA ARG A 191 -19.00 13.09 -5.43
C ARG A 191 -20.05 12.69 -4.42
N GLU A 192 -20.56 13.69 -3.71
CA GLU A 192 -21.73 13.57 -2.85
C GLU A 192 -22.78 14.54 -3.41
N THR A 193 -23.97 14.04 -3.70
CA THR A 193 -25.04 14.80 -4.34
C THR A 193 -26.40 14.19 -4.02
N SER A 194 -27.45 14.87 -4.41
CA SER A 194 -28.80 14.32 -4.46
C SER A 194 -29.13 13.83 -5.85
N ILE A 195 -29.89 12.74 -5.95
CA ILE A 195 -30.39 12.19 -7.20
C ILE A 195 -31.82 11.67 -6.99
N SER A 196 -32.67 11.92 -7.99
CA SER A 196 -34.03 11.37 -8.03
C SER A 196 -34.13 10.23 -9.04
N GLN A 197 -35.08 9.34 -8.83
CA GLN A 197 -35.34 8.26 -9.78
C GLN A 197 -35.58 8.80 -11.19
N GLY A 198 -35.01 8.14 -12.19
CA GLY A 198 -35.02 8.54 -13.61
C GLY A 198 -33.96 9.57 -13.99
N GLN A 199 -33.21 10.13 -13.03
CA GLN A 199 -32.15 11.09 -13.31
C GLN A 199 -30.80 10.39 -13.61
N SER A 200 -29.94 11.12 -14.30
CA SER A 200 -28.56 10.72 -14.57
C SER A 200 -27.59 11.76 -14.03
N MET A 201 -26.44 11.30 -13.61
CA MET A 201 -25.31 12.16 -13.23
C MET A 201 -24.00 11.64 -13.78
N GLU A 202 -23.01 12.52 -13.89
CA GLU A 202 -21.68 12.17 -14.34
C GLU A 202 -20.63 12.44 -13.26
N ALA A 203 -19.72 11.48 -13.09
CA ALA A 203 -18.56 11.61 -12.22
C ALA A 203 -17.38 10.82 -12.80
N GLY A 204 -16.20 11.45 -12.92
CA GLY A 204 -14.97 10.80 -13.35
C GLY A 204 -15.04 10.14 -14.74
N GLY A 205 -15.87 10.66 -15.66
CA GLY A 205 -16.08 10.08 -16.99
C GLY A 205 -17.10 8.94 -17.04
N TYR A 206 -17.71 8.61 -15.90
CA TYR A 206 -18.78 7.62 -15.80
C TYR A 206 -20.13 8.33 -15.71
N ARG A 207 -21.15 7.77 -16.39
CA ARG A 207 -22.54 8.20 -16.25
C ARG A 207 -23.29 7.18 -15.42
N PHE A 208 -23.99 7.66 -14.39
CA PHE A 208 -24.81 6.90 -13.46
C PHE A 208 -26.27 7.28 -13.68
N HIS A 209 -27.09 6.34 -14.14
CA HIS A 209 -28.52 6.52 -14.32
C HIS A 209 -29.28 5.77 -13.23
N PHE A 210 -30.11 6.47 -12.45
CA PHE A 210 -30.93 5.87 -11.41
C PHE A 210 -32.23 5.35 -12.01
N GLU A 211 -32.31 4.05 -12.30
CA GLU A 211 -33.47 3.45 -12.97
C GLU A 211 -34.66 3.24 -12.03
N SER A 212 -34.42 2.56 -10.90
CA SER A 212 -35.54 2.19 -10.00
C SER A 212 -35.07 1.99 -8.57
N LEU A 213 -36.03 2.03 -7.65
CA LEU A 213 -35.89 1.69 -6.25
C LEU A 213 -36.89 0.58 -5.92
N SER A 214 -36.45 -0.45 -5.23
CA SER A 214 -37.30 -1.59 -4.85
C SER A 214 -37.07 -2.01 -3.40
N PRO A 215 -38.13 -2.34 -2.65
CA PRO A 215 -38.00 -2.91 -1.32
C PRO A 215 -37.47 -4.34 -1.41
N VAL A 216 -36.55 -4.70 -0.53
CA VAL A 216 -35.98 -6.04 -0.41
C VAL A 216 -35.98 -6.46 1.05
N THR A 217 -36.47 -7.66 1.34
CA THR A 217 -36.47 -8.24 2.67
C THR A 217 -35.35 -9.29 2.76
N GLY A 218 -34.38 -9.05 3.63
CA GLY A 218 -33.30 -9.96 3.95
C GLY A 218 -33.61 -10.84 5.18
N PRO A 219 -32.67 -11.72 5.56
CA PRO A 219 -32.87 -12.62 6.72
C PRO A 219 -33.12 -11.89 8.03
N ASN A 220 -32.44 -10.73 8.25
CA ASN A 220 -32.49 -9.95 9.48
C ASN A 220 -32.57 -8.44 9.25
N TYR A 221 -32.89 -7.99 8.02
CA TYR A 221 -33.02 -6.60 7.65
C TYR A 221 -34.10 -6.41 6.59
N ASP A 222 -34.63 -5.21 6.52
CA ASP A 222 -35.42 -4.71 5.41
C ASP A 222 -34.63 -3.62 4.70
N ALA A 223 -34.63 -3.56 3.38
CA ALA A 223 -33.78 -2.65 2.61
C ALA A 223 -34.55 -1.98 1.46
N GLN A 224 -34.10 -0.78 1.12
CA GLN A 224 -34.37 -0.16 -0.17
C GLN A 224 -33.17 -0.40 -1.08
N ARG A 225 -33.35 -1.13 -2.18
CA ARG A 225 -32.33 -1.42 -3.19
C ARG A 225 -32.53 -0.52 -4.38
N ALA A 226 -31.52 0.29 -4.69
CA ALA A 226 -31.52 1.07 -5.91
C ALA A 226 -30.88 0.27 -7.06
N HIS A 227 -31.42 0.48 -8.25
CA HIS A 227 -30.84 0.00 -9.49
C HIS A 227 -30.21 1.17 -10.24
N PHE A 228 -28.91 1.13 -10.41
CA PHE A 228 -28.15 2.09 -11.21
C PHE A 228 -27.60 1.40 -12.44
N ARG A 229 -27.86 1.98 -13.62
CA ARG A 229 -27.12 1.64 -14.83
C ARG A 229 -25.93 2.58 -14.96
N VAL A 230 -24.74 1.99 -14.96
CA VAL A 230 -23.48 2.71 -15.07
C VAL A 230 -22.94 2.53 -16.48
N SER A 231 -22.45 3.61 -17.10
CA SER A 231 -21.84 3.55 -18.42
C SER A 231 -20.52 4.32 -18.48
N HIS A 232 -19.56 3.78 -19.24
CA HIS A 232 -18.25 4.41 -19.51
C HIS A 232 -17.78 4.03 -20.92
N GLY A 233 -17.73 5.00 -21.84
CA GLY A 233 -17.56 4.73 -23.26
C GLY A 233 -18.70 3.81 -23.77
N ASP A 234 -18.33 2.70 -24.40
CA ASP A 234 -19.28 1.71 -24.92
C ASP A 234 -19.69 0.64 -23.89
N ALA A 235 -19.01 0.60 -22.72
CA ALA A 235 -19.31 -0.38 -21.68
C ALA A 235 -20.49 0.09 -20.82
N GLN A 236 -21.38 -0.86 -20.48
CA GLN A 236 -22.50 -0.65 -19.58
C GLN A 236 -22.63 -1.85 -18.62
N TRP A 237 -22.99 -1.55 -17.36
CA TRP A 237 -23.28 -2.57 -16.33
C TRP A 237 -24.21 -2.01 -15.27
N ASP A 238 -24.78 -2.91 -14.48
CA ASP A 238 -25.72 -2.56 -13.44
C ASP A 238 -25.08 -2.65 -12.05
N MET A 239 -25.46 -1.71 -11.15
CA MET A 239 -25.01 -1.67 -9.76
C MET A 239 -26.21 -1.51 -8.82
N TYR A 240 -26.17 -2.19 -7.67
CA TYR A 240 -27.31 -2.31 -6.75
C TYR A 240 -26.92 -1.91 -5.32
N PRO A 241 -26.73 -0.61 -5.00
CA PRO A 241 -26.54 -0.17 -3.62
C PRO A 241 -27.83 -0.30 -2.83
N GLU A 242 -27.72 -0.60 -1.52
CA GLU A 242 -28.86 -0.77 -0.63
C GLU A 242 -28.78 0.15 0.59
N LYS A 243 -29.91 0.64 1.04
CA LYS A 243 -30.09 1.21 2.37
C LYS A 243 -30.80 0.18 3.23
N ARG A 244 -30.08 -0.42 4.20
CA ARG A 244 -30.58 -1.49 5.07
C ARG A 244 -30.99 -0.97 6.43
N ALA A 245 -32.12 -1.42 6.94
CA ALA A 245 -32.56 -1.24 8.32
C ALA A 245 -32.53 -2.61 9.00
N TYR A 246 -31.64 -2.80 9.97
CA TYR A 246 -31.53 -4.06 10.70
C TYR A 246 -32.58 -4.11 11.81
N ARG A 247 -33.29 -5.24 11.94
CA ARG A 247 -34.40 -5.42 12.88
C ARG A 247 -34.01 -5.28 14.35
N VAL A 248 -32.75 -5.60 14.68
CA VAL A 248 -32.25 -5.58 16.07
C VAL A 248 -31.76 -4.17 16.49
N GLN A 249 -31.19 -3.40 15.57
CA GLN A 249 -30.50 -2.13 15.91
C GLN A 249 -31.24 -0.88 15.46
N SER A 250 -32.32 -0.97 14.72
CA SER A 250 -33.10 0.17 14.18
C SER A 250 -32.26 1.24 13.43
N MET A 251 -30.99 1.00 13.19
CA MET A 251 -30.07 1.93 12.57
C MET A 251 -29.93 1.63 11.08
N GLY A 252 -30.21 2.63 10.24
CA GLY A 252 -30.05 2.51 8.80
C GLY A 252 -28.58 2.46 8.41
N LEU A 253 -28.15 1.37 7.75
CA LEU A 253 -26.81 1.22 7.20
C LEU A 253 -26.83 1.27 5.67
N SER A 254 -25.91 2.04 5.10
CA SER A 254 -25.72 2.06 3.64
C SER A 254 -24.81 0.90 3.23
N GLN A 255 -25.36 -0.03 2.46
CA GLN A 255 -24.62 -1.10 1.80
C GLN A 255 -24.25 -0.62 0.40
N ALA A 256 -22.97 -0.36 0.18
CA ALA A 256 -22.49 0.09 -1.10
C ALA A 256 -22.46 -1.04 -2.14
N ALA A 257 -22.68 -0.69 -3.40
CA ALA A 257 -22.30 -1.51 -4.54
C ALA A 257 -20.89 -1.11 -4.98
N ILE A 258 -20.05 -2.11 -5.26
CA ILE A 258 -18.66 -1.90 -5.69
C ILE A 258 -18.43 -2.73 -6.95
N ASP A 259 -17.90 -2.08 -7.99
CA ASP A 259 -17.42 -2.71 -9.20
C ASP A 259 -15.91 -2.54 -9.29
N SER A 260 -15.17 -3.65 -9.11
CA SER A 260 -13.72 -3.67 -9.04
C SER A 260 -13.09 -4.20 -10.31
N THR A 261 -12.07 -3.50 -10.79
CA THR A 261 -11.21 -3.93 -11.89
C THR A 261 -9.74 -3.68 -11.56
N TRP A 262 -8.82 -4.24 -12.32
CA TRP A 262 -7.39 -3.96 -12.15
C TRP A 262 -7.01 -2.49 -12.30
N GLY A 263 -7.83 -1.69 -12.99
CA GLY A 263 -7.59 -0.27 -13.21
C GLY A 263 -8.19 0.63 -12.14
N ARG A 264 -9.36 0.24 -11.59
CA ARG A 264 -10.14 1.11 -10.68
C ARG A 264 -11.25 0.35 -9.96
N ASP A 265 -11.71 0.93 -8.86
CA ASP A 265 -12.98 0.61 -8.20
C ASP A 265 -13.98 1.72 -8.43
N VAL A 266 -15.21 1.37 -8.77
CA VAL A 266 -16.38 2.26 -8.75
C VAL A 266 -17.25 1.87 -7.56
N PHE A 267 -17.48 2.82 -6.67
CA PHE A 267 -18.25 2.66 -5.45
C PHE A 267 -19.47 3.57 -5.50
N ILE A 268 -20.66 3.02 -5.22
CA ILE A 268 -21.90 3.76 -5.10
C ILE A 268 -22.57 3.40 -3.77
N ALA A 269 -22.97 4.40 -2.99
CA ALA A 269 -23.73 4.19 -1.77
C ALA A 269 -24.92 5.15 -1.71
N LEU A 270 -26.10 4.63 -1.33
CA LEU A 270 -27.25 5.43 -0.96
C LEU A 270 -27.07 5.97 0.46
N GLY A 271 -27.31 7.27 0.63
CA GLY A 271 -27.37 7.90 1.93
C GLY A 271 -28.79 7.91 2.52
N GLU A 272 -29.24 9.08 2.97
CA GLU A 272 -30.59 9.26 3.50
C GLU A 272 -31.57 9.72 2.41
N PRO A 273 -32.87 9.35 2.51
CA PRO A 273 -33.89 9.92 1.66
C PRO A 273 -34.05 11.42 1.97
N LEU A 274 -34.27 12.21 0.94
CA LEU A 274 -34.42 13.67 1.05
C LEU A 274 -35.88 14.13 1.07
N ASP A 275 -36.78 13.26 0.67
CA ASP A 275 -38.22 13.50 0.64
C ASP A 275 -38.99 12.38 1.36
N GLU A 276 -40.21 12.71 1.86
CA GLU A 276 -41.10 11.73 2.50
C GLU A 276 -41.60 10.64 1.52
N ALA A 277 -41.63 10.95 0.25
CA ALA A 277 -42.02 10.00 -0.81
C ALA A 277 -40.93 9.00 -1.15
N GLY A 278 -39.66 9.21 -0.70
CA GLY A 278 -38.54 8.35 -0.98
C GLY A 278 -38.11 8.33 -2.45
N LEU A 279 -38.40 9.42 -3.19
CA LEU A 279 -38.06 9.54 -4.61
C LEU A 279 -36.69 10.16 -4.84
N SER A 280 -36.18 10.92 -3.88
CA SER A 280 -34.87 11.60 -3.92
C SER A 280 -33.99 11.14 -2.78
N TRP A 281 -32.73 10.83 -3.10
CA TRP A 281 -31.77 10.27 -2.17
C TRP A 281 -30.44 11.01 -2.21
N THR A 282 -29.74 11.08 -1.08
CA THR A 282 -28.33 11.41 -1.10
C THR A 282 -27.55 10.26 -1.71
N LEU A 283 -26.61 10.57 -2.58
CA LEU A 283 -25.78 9.61 -3.28
C LEU A 283 -24.32 9.95 -3.08
N ARG A 284 -23.53 8.94 -2.68
CA ARG A 284 -22.08 9.02 -2.63
C ARG A 284 -21.49 8.13 -3.70
N ILE A 285 -20.71 8.74 -4.59
CA ILE A 285 -19.92 8.02 -5.62
C ILE A 285 -18.46 8.25 -5.32
N GLN A 286 -17.67 7.18 -5.38
CA GLN A 286 -16.21 7.22 -5.33
C GLN A 286 -15.64 6.37 -6.45
N ILE A 287 -14.66 6.93 -7.17
CA ILE A 287 -13.90 6.20 -8.18
C ILE A 287 -12.45 6.25 -7.74
N LYS A 288 -11.91 5.10 -7.39
CA LYS A 288 -10.55 4.96 -6.86
C LYS A 288 -9.70 4.14 -7.81
N PRO A 289 -8.68 4.72 -8.45
CA PRO A 289 -7.79 3.97 -9.30
C PRO A 289 -6.84 3.07 -8.49
N LEU A 290 -6.41 1.99 -9.10
CA LEU A 290 -5.37 1.07 -8.61
C LEU A 290 -5.64 0.43 -7.22
N MET A 291 -6.90 0.32 -6.77
CA MET A 291 -7.22 -0.30 -5.48
C MET A 291 -6.73 -1.75 -5.40
N GLU A 292 -6.88 -2.53 -6.46
CA GLU A 292 -6.43 -3.93 -6.53
C GLU A 292 -4.90 -4.07 -6.41
N TRP A 293 -4.14 -3.03 -6.79
CA TRP A 293 -2.68 -3.02 -6.67
C TRP A 293 -2.19 -2.90 -5.23
N ILE A 294 -3.03 -2.38 -4.32
CA ILE A 294 -2.75 -2.39 -2.87
C ILE A 294 -2.66 -3.84 -2.38
N TRP A 295 -3.63 -4.67 -2.79
CA TRP A 295 -3.64 -6.10 -2.46
C TRP A 295 -2.49 -6.85 -3.13
N LEU A 296 -2.21 -6.55 -4.40
CA LEU A 296 -1.07 -7.12 -5.11
C LEU A 296 0.25 -6.81 -4.40
N GLY A 297 0.49 -5.55 -4.01
CA GLY A 297 1.68 -5.15 -3.26
C GLY A 297 1.80 -5.88 -1.92
N THR A 298 0.69 -6.00 -1.19
CA THR A 298 0.62 -6.74 0.08
C THR A 298 0.92 -8.23 -0.12
N PHE A 299 0.34 -8.85 -1.14
CA PHE A 299 0.61 -10.25 -1.49
C PHE A 299 2.07 -10.46 -1.88
N MET A 300 2.67 -9.55 -2.66
CA MET A 300 4.09 -9.60 -3.00
C MET A 300 4.99 -9.52 -1.76
N MET A 301 4.66 -8.65 -0.78
CA MET A 301 5.40 -8.57 0.48
C MET A 301 5.34 -9.90 1.24
N ALA A 302 4.14 -10.49 1.38
CA ALA A 302 3.95 -11.78 2.04
C ALA A 302 4.68 -12.92 1.33
N LEU A 303 4.59 -12.97 0.00
CA LEU A 303 5.30 -13.96 -0.81
C LEU A 303 6.82 -13.80 -0.68
N GLY A 304 7.32 -12.56 -0.72
CA GLY A 304 8.74 -12.28 -0.54
C GLY A 304 9.27 -12.72 0.83
N ALA A 305 8.49 -12.50 1.90
CA ALA A 305 8.81 -13.01 3.23
C ALA A 305 8.84 -14.55 3.27
N ALA A 306 7.84 -15.21 2.69
CA ALA A 306 7.77 -16.66 2.60
C ALA A 306 8.96 -17.25 1.83
N LEU A 307 9.33 -16.67 0.68
CA LEU A 307 10.53 -17.08 -0.09
C LEU A 307 11.81 -16.91 0.73
N SER A 308 11.92 -15.85 1.53
CA SER A 308 13.09 -15.64 2.40
C SER A 308 13.20 -16.72 3.48
N LEU A 309 12.07 -17.18 4.05
CA LEU A 309 12.03 -18.27 5.03
C LEU A 309 12.43 -19.63 4.44
N LEU A 310 12.25 -19.85 3.14
CA LEU A 310 12.65 -21.07 2.45
C LEU A 310 14.16 -21.15 2.19
N ASP A 311 14.93 -20.07 2.41
CA ASP A 311 16.37 -20.08 2.18
C ASP A 311 17.09 -21.01 3.17
N LYS A 312 17.75 -22.03 2.63
CA LYS A 312 18.48 -23.06 3.39
C LYS A 312 19.54 -22.47 4.33
N ARG A 313 20.03 -21.28 4.05
CA ARG A 313 21.08 -20.61 4.87
C ARG A 313 20.60 -20.33 6.28
N PHE A 314 19.31 -20.09 6.48
CA PHE A 314 18.72 -19.88 7.82
C PHE A 314 18.45 -21.19 8.57
N ARG A 315 18.35 -22.33 7.88
CA ARG A 315 18.10 -23.64 8.49
C ARG A 315 19.36 -24.30 9.03
N THR A 316 20.51 -24.11 8.37
CA THR A 316 21.78 -24.76 8.73
C THR A 316 22.47 -24.16 9.95
N SER A 317 22.12 -22.93 10.35
CA SER A 317 22.68 -22.30 11.55
C SER A 317 22.24 -23.01 12.86
N ARG A 318 21.04 -23.55 12.93
CA ARG A 318 20.52 -24.26 14.13
C ARG A 318 21.23 -25.59 14.37
N SER A 319 21.61 -26.33 13.34
CA SER A 319 22.29 -27.64 13.51
C SER A 319 23.74 -27.47 14.01
N ARG A 320 24.46 -26.43 13.57
CA ARG A 320 25.82 -26.17 14.03
C ARG A 320 25.91 -25.74 15.50
N VAL A 321 24.90 -25.03 16.02
CA VAL A 321 24.86 -24.68 17.44
C VAL A 321 24.59 -25.92 18.27
N ARG A 322 23.72 -26.84 17.84
CA ARG A 322 23.40 -28.08 18.57
C ARG A 322 24.61 -29.03 18.68
N ILE A 323 25.35 -29.21 17.58
CA ILE A 323 26.56 -30.06 17.58
C ILE A 323 27.67 -29.48 18.48
N LYS A 324 27.85 -28.15 18.52
CA LYS A 324 28.80 -27.50 19.41
C LYS A 324 28.46 -27.60 20.90
N THR A 325 27.19 -27.71 21.22
CA THR A 325 26.73 -27.86 22.62
C THR A 325 26.91 -29.29 23.08
N GLU A 326 26.64 -30.27 22.23
CA GLU A 326 26.82 -31.69 22.54
C GLU A 326 28.32 -32.08 22.66
N SER A 327 29.21 -31.48 21.86
CA SER A 327 30.67 -31.70 21.98
C SER A 327 31.35 -31.00 23.13
N LYS A 328 30.65 -30.14 23.90
CA LYS A 328 31.18 -29.52 25.10
C LYS A 328 30.71 -30.20 26.39
N VAL A 329 29.76 -31.14 26.30
CA VAL A 329 29.22 -31.91 27.41
C VAL A 329 29.76 -33.34 27.44
N ALA A 330 30.47 -33.79 26.43
CA ALA A 330 31.27 -35.03 26.36
C ALA A 330 32.73 -34.69 26.58
#